data_ec402d9d3b4a790d50c542033e17912c
#
_entry.id   ec402d9d3b4a790d50c542033e17912c
#
_cell.length_a   1.000
_cell.length_b   1.000
_cell.length_c   1.000
_cell.angle_alpha   90.00
_cell.angle_beta   90.00
_cell.angle_gamma   90.00
#
_symmetry.space_group_name_H-M   'P 1'
#
loop_
_entity.id
_entity.type
_entity.pdbx_description
1 polymer ?
#
loop_
_entity_poly.entity_id
_entity_poly.type
_entity_poly.pdbx_seq_one_letter_code
_entity_poly.pdbx_strand_id
1 'polypeptide(L)'
;MRDSVDHIFSDSVNYRIVIVTLDSHNARPCERALMNMLPDFNGLHIDIFAAAEWDEDPAAFATVREAIAQADIIVINLLFLEHHVKRLLPEIQLRRNSCDAIVGMISDAELVKQTKMGALDMLSPQSSVMSLLKKLRGSSKPSSESGEKKMRMLRRLPKILKFIPGKSQDLRAWFLAMQYWLGGTDENIESMLRFLISRYSRVEAVSYTHLTLPTILLV
;
A
#
# COMPACT_ATOMS: atom_id res chain seq x y z
N MET A 1 -43.98 1.31 0.22
CA MET A 1 -43.31 0.53 -0.83
C MET A 1 -41.81 0.75 -0.63
N ARG A 2 -41.17 -0.16 0.06
CA ARG A 2 -39.69 -0.13 0.28
C ARG A 2 -39.11 -1.01 -0.80
N ASP A 3 -38.46 -0.41 -1.79
CA ASP A 3 -37.71 -1.15 -2.77
C ASP A 3 -36.45 -1.70 -2.07
N SER A 4 -36.52 -2.99 -1.81
CA SER A 4 -35.36 -3.79 -1.43
C SER A 4 -34.45 -3.87 -2.65
N VAL A 5 -33.36 -3.12 -2.64
CA VAL A 5 -32.29 -3.35 -3.59
C VAL A 5 -31.56 -4.58 -3.10
N ASP A 6 -31.98 -5.75 -3.58
CA ASP A 6 -31.24 -6.98 -3.44
C ASP A 6 -29.93 -6.83 -4.21
N HIS A 7 -28.84 -6.58 -3.47
CA HIS A 7 -27.49 -6.67 -4.02
C HIS A 7 -27.21 -8.13 -4.33
N ILE A 8 -27.43 -8.51 -5.57
CA ILE A 8 -26.99 -9.77 -6.15
C ILE A 8 -25.46 -9.71 -6.21
N PHE A 9 -24.77 -10.16 -5.16
CA PHE A 9 -23.37 -10.51 -5.25
C PHE A 9 -23.29 -11.84 -6.01
N SER A 10 -23.02 -11.73 -7.29
CA SER A 10 -22.59 -12.84 -8.14
C SER A 10 -21.29 -13.39 -7.54
N ASP A 11 -21.29 -14.71 -7.29
CA ASP A 11 -20.15 -15.57 -6.96
C ASP A 11 -19.01 -14.95 -6.14
N SER A 12 -18.71 -15.53 -5.00
CA SER A 12 -17.67 -15.12 -4.05
C SER A 12 -16.35 -14.83 -4.77
N VAL A 13 -16.10 -13.55 -5.09
CA VAL A 13 -14.83 -13.14 -5.68
C VAL A 13 -13.78 -13.20 -4.59
N ASN A 14 -12.87 -14.15 -4.71
CA ASN A 14 -11.74 -14.28 -3.79
C ASN A 14 -10.72 -13.17 -4.12
N TYR A 15 -10.73 -12.07 -3.35
CA TYR A 15 -9.83 -10.94 -3.52
C TYR A 15 -8.84 -10.89 -2.36
N ARG A 16 -7.54 -10.90 -2.70
CA ARG A 16 -6.47 -11.04 -1.69
C ARG A 16 -5.55 -9.84 -1.66
N ILE A 17 -5.40 -9.26 -0.47
CA ILE A 17 -4.40 -8.23 -0.17
C ILE A 17 -3.32 -8.85 0.70
N VAL A 18 -2.06 -8.74 0.26
CA VAL A 18 -0.90 -9.21 1.03
C VAL A 18 -0.10 -8.01 1.49
N ILE A 19 0.12 -7.89 2.79
CA ILE A 19 0.92 -6.86 3.42
C ILE A 19 2.20 -7.50 3.97
N VAL A 20 3.35 -7.02 3.54
CA VAL A 20 4.66 -7.46 4.03
C VAL A 20 5.35 -6.31 4.73
N THR A 21 5.65 -6.47 6.01
CA THR A 21 6.27 -5.45 6.86
C THR A 21 7.41 -6.04 7.69
N LEU A 22 8.18 -5.21 8.40
CA LEU A 22 9.28 -5.68 9.24
C LEU A 22 8.78 -6.48 10.45
N ASP A 23 7.76 -5.96 11.12
CA ASP A 23 7.21 -6.51 12.36
C ASP A 23 5.68 -6.61 12.32
N SER A 24 5.09 -7.28 13.29
CA SER A 24 3.66 -7.50 13.41
C SER A 24 2.89 -6.35 14.09
N HIS A 25 3.50 -5.18 14.28
CA HIS A 25 2.90 -4.06 15.01
C HIS A 25 1.50 -3.68 14.48
N ASN A 26 1.34 -3.66 13.16
CA ASN A 26 0.08 -3.33 12.50
C ASN A 26 -0.83 -4.55 12.22
N ALA A 27 -0.52 -5.74 12.73
CA ALA A 27 -1.35 -6.93 12.50
C ALA A 27 -2.78 -6.73 13.06
N ARG A 28 -2.91 -6.28 14.31
CA ARG A 28 -4.23 -6.04 14.94
C ARG A 28 -5.05 -4.96 14.24
N PRO A 29 -4.51 -3.77 13.88
CA PRO A 29 -5.21 -2.81 13.03
C PRO A 29 -5.69 -3.41 11.71
N CYS A 30 -4.89 -4.24 11.04
CA CYS A 30 -5.28 -4.91 9.80
C CYS A 30 -6.40 -5.94 10.00
N GLU A 31 -6.35 -6.74 11.07
CA GLU A 31 -7.41 -7.69 11.44
C GLU A 31 -8.74 -6.98 11.70
N ARG A 32 -8.71 -5.88 12.46
CA ARG A 32 -9.93 -5.08 12.71
C ARG A 32 -10.47 -4.43 11.45
N ALA A 33 -9.59 -3.89 10.62
CA ALA A 33 -9.99 -3.33 9.33
C ALA A 33 -10.67 -4.40 8.45
N LEU A 34 -10.10 -5.62 8.39
CA LEU A 34 -10.72 -6.73 7.67
C LEU A 34 -12.13 -7.02 8.20
N MET A 35 -12.30 -7.18 9.52
CA MET A 35 -13.60 -7.46 10.13
C MET A 35 -14.65 -6.38 9.80
N ASN A 36 -14.24 -5.11 9.79
CA ASN A 36 -15.12 -4.00 9.42
C ASN A 36 -15.47 -3.99 7.92
N MET A 37 -14.58 -4.54 7.07
CA MET A 37 -14.75 -4.54 5.62
C MET A 37 -15.52 -5.74 5.09
N LEU A 38 -15.49 -6.88 5.79
CA LEU A 38 -16.14 -8.12 5.34
C LEU A 38 -17.63 -7.97 4.98
N PRO A 39 -18.44 -7.17 5.70
CA PRO A 39 -19.85 -6.96 5.32
C PRO A 39 -20.03 -6.33 3.95
N ASP A 40 -19.04 -5.54 3.52
CA ASP A 40 -19.06 -4.79 2.27
C ASP A 40 -18.32 -5.53 1.13
N PHE A 41 -17.39 -6.43 1.48
CA PHE A 41 -16.54 -7.16 0.54
C PHE A 41 -16.54 -8.66 0.85
N ASN A 42 -17.54 -9.36 0.33
CA ASN A 42 -17.59 -10.81 0.48
C ASN A 42 -16.42 -11.47 -0.29
N GLY A 43 -15.65 -12.33 0.41
CA GLY A 43 -14.48 -12.99 -0.16
C GLY A 43 -13.18 -12.16 -0.14
N LEU A 44 -13.13 -11.07 0.62
CA LEU A 44 -11.90 -10.34 0.88
C LEU A 44 -11.01 -11.11 1.86
N HIS A 45 -9.73 -11.28 1.50
CA HIS A 45 -8.68 -11.83 2.35
C HIS A 45 -7.58 -10.78 2.53
N ILE A 46 -7.13 -10.56 3.75
CA ILE A 46 -6.00 -9.70 4.07
C ILE A 46 -5.01 -10.51 4.90
N ASP A 47 -3.83 -10.76 4.34
CA ASP A 47 -2.74 -11.43 5.02
C ASP A 47 -1.66 -10.41 5.36
N ILE A 48 -1.17 -10.42 6.59
CA ILE A 48 -0.04 -9.60 7.02
C ILE A 48 1.10 -10.51 7.47
N PHE A 49 2.29 -10.25 6.95
CA PHE A 49 3.50 -11.01 7.23
C PHE A 49 4.59 -10.12 7.79
N ALA A 50 5.15 -10.51 8.93
CA ALA A 50 6.29 -9.86 9.55
C ALA A 50 7.60 -10.52 9.08
N ALA A 51 8.48 -9.75 8.45
CA ALA A 51 9.75 -10.26 7.94
C ALA A 51 10.70 -10.73 9.06
N ALA A 52 10.57 -10.20 10.27
CA ALA A 52 11.32 -10.65 11.43
C ALA A 52 11.07 -12.14 11.75
N GLU A 53 9.89 -12.68 11.44
CA GLU A 53 9.58 -14.10 11.63
C GLU A 53 10.39 -15.01 10.72
N TRP A 54 10.84 -14.53 9.56
CA TRP A 54 11.65 -15.33 8.62
C TRP A 54 13.08 -15.57 9.08
N ASP A 55 13.54 -14.79 10.05
CA ASP A 55 14.87 -14.93 10.62
C ASP A 55 14.88 -16.07 11.66
N GLU A 56 13.76 -16.27 12.33
CA GLU A 56 13.56 -17.31 13.32
C GLU A 56 13.15 -18.63 12.68
N ASP A 57 12.25 -18.58 11.67
CA ASP A 57 11.76 -19.74 10.94
C ASP A 57 11.84 -19.53 9.42
N PRO A 58 12.87 -20.12 8.76
CA PRO A 58 12.98 -20.04 7.30
C PRO A 58 11.77 -20.63 6.54
N ALA A 59 10.98 -21.52 7.15
CA ALA A 59 9.77 -22.08 6.55
C ALA A 59 8.63 -21.06 6.49
N ALA A 60 8.60 -20.07 7.39
CA ALA A 60 7.61 -18.99 7.38
C ALA A 60 7.58 -18.23 6.04
N PHE A 61 8.74 -18.10 5.38
CA PHE A 61 8.79 -17.45 4.07
C PHE A 61 8.08 -18.23 2.96
N ALA A 62 7.92 -19.55 3.07
CA ALA A 62 7.18 -20.33 2.08
C ALA A 62 5.70 -19.90 2.04
N THR A 63 5.08 -19.69 3.20
CA THR A 63 3.70 -19.17 3.31
C THR A 63 3.57 -17.77 2.69
N VAL A 64 4.55 -16.90 2.95
CA VAL A 64 4.59 -15.55 2.33
C VAL A 64 4.61 -15.64 0.81
N ARG A 65 5.46 -16.49 0.26
CA ARG A 65 5.59 -16.71 -1.17
C ARG A 65 4.29 -17.22 -1.80
N GLU A 66 3.61 -18.17 -1.15
CA GLU A 66 2.32 -18.69 -1.61
C GLU A 66 1.24 -17.62 -1.59
N ALA A 67 1.18 -16.81 -0.54
CA ALA A 67 0.23 -15.70 -0.45
C ALA A 67 0.50 -14.64 -1.54
N ILE A 68 1.76 -14.26 -1.74
CA ILE A 68 2.16 -13.31 -2.80
C ILE A 68 1.78 -13.84 -4.18
N ALA A 69 1.96 -15.14 -4.44
CA ALA A 69 1.61 -15.76 -5.73
C ALA A 69 0.12 -15.64 -6.07
N GLN A 70 -0.75 -15.45 -5.07
CA GLN A 70 -2.20 -15.32 -5.21
C GLN A 70 -2.71 -13.89 -4.96
N ALA A 71 -1.83 -12.95 -4.62
CA ALA A 71 -2.23 -11.60 -4.24
C ALA A 71 -2.76 -10.78 -5.43
N ASP A 72 -3.83 -10.03 -5.20
CA ASP A 72 -4.34 -9.01 -6.11
C ASP A 72 -3.72 -7.64 -5.82
N ILE A 73 -3.54 -7.30 -4.54
CA ILE A 73 -2.77 -6.13 -4.13
C ILE A 73 -1.65 -6.57 -3.17
N ILE A 74 -0.45 -6.02 -3.38
CA ILE A 74 0.69 -6.23 -2.50
C ILE A 74 1.14 -4.90 -1.91
N VAL A 75 1.19 -4.82 -0.58
CA VAL A 75 1.71 -3.65 0.16
C VAL A 75 3.01 -4.05 0.85
N ILE A 76 4.08 -3.30 0.61
CA ILE A 76 5.42 -3.56 1.18
C ILE A 76 5.82 -2.34 1.99
N ASN A 77 6.20 -2.56 3.25
CA ASN A 77 6.54 -1.46 4.14
C ASN A 77 7.61 -1.85 5.17
N LEU A 78 8.45 -0.88 5.57
CA LEU A 78 9.50 -0.99 6.60
C LEU A 78 10.56 -2.07 6.36
N LEU A 79 10.76 -2.56 5.14
CA LEU A 79 11.76 -3.55 4.81
C LEU A 79 13.06 -2.88 4.32
N PHE A 80 14.09 -2.89 5.15
CA PHE A 80 15.40 -2.27 4.88
C PHE A 80 16.57 -3.25 4.96
N LEU A 81 16.38 -4.42 5.60
CA LEU A 81 17.44 -5.39 5.78
C LEU A 81 17.70 -6.16 4.48
N GLU A 82 18.96 -6.18 4.05
CA GLU A 82 19.37 -6.72 2.75
C GLU A 82 18.90 -8.16 2.52
N HIS A 83 18.96 -9.01 3.55
CA HIS A 83 18.53 -10.41 3.45
C HIS A 83 17.02 -10.57 3.25
N HIS A 84 16.19 -9.70 3.88
CA HIS A 84 14.73 -9.65 3.63
C HIS A 84 14.45 -9.20 2.20
N VAL A 85 15.13 -8.14 1.74
CA VAL A 85 14.99 -7.61 0.38
C VAL A 85 15.37 -8.68 -0.66
N LYS A 86 16.50 -9.36 -0.49
CA LYS A 86 16.96 -10.42 -1.40
C LYS A 86 15.97 -11.58 -1.50
N ARG A 87 15.31 -11.93 -0.41
CA ARG A 87 14.29 -13.00 -0.40
C ARG A 87 13.00 -12.57 -1.07
N LEU A 88 12.52 -11.36 -0.76
CA LEU A 88 11.21 -10.88 -1.21
C LEU A 88 11.21 -10.40 -2.66
N LEU A 89 12.27 -9.71 -3.10
CA LEU A 89 12.31 -9.02 -4.39
C LEU A 89 11.97 -9.92 -5.60
N PRO A 90 12.51 -11.16 -5.72
CA PRO A 90 12.15 -12.05 -6.82
C PRO A 90 10.66 -12.37 -6.89
N GLU A 91 10.01 -12.60 -5.75
CA GLU A 91 8.57 -12.93 -5.68
C GLU A 91 7.72 -11.74 -6.12
N ILE A 92 8.10 -10.53 -5.70
CA ILE A 92 7.43 -9.30 -6.13
C ILE A 92 7.59 -9.08 -7.64
N GLN A 93 8.78 -9.32 -8.17
CA GLN A 93 9.04 -9.16 -9.61
C GLN A 93 8.21 -10.13 -10.46
N LEU A 94 8.04 -11.37 -10.02
CA LEU A 94 7.17 -12.37 -10.69
C LEU A 94 5.72 -11.91 -10.75
N ARG A 95 5.22 -11.26 -9.68
CA ARG A 95 3.82 -10.80 -9.60
C ARG A 95 3.56 -9.45 -10.25
N ARG A 96 4.60 -8.69 -10.53
CA ARG A 96 4.50 -7.28 -10.90
C ARG A 96 3.55 -6.94 -12.05
N ASN A 97 3.36 -7.86 -12.99
CA ASN A 97 2.48 -7.64 -14.15
C ASN A 97 1.12 -8.33 -14.04
N SER A 98 0.89 -9.11 -13.01
CA SER A 98 -0.32 -9.94 -12.86
C SER A 98 -1.22 -9.52 -11.69
N CYS A 99 -0.72 -8.74 -10.72
CA CYS A 99 -1.55 -8.14 -9.68
C CYS A 99 -2.08 -6.76 -10.07
N ASP A 100 -3.11 -6.30 -9.37
CA ASP A 100 -3.80 -5.03 -9.62
C ASP A 100 -2.95 -3.84 -9.19
N ALA A 101 -2.27 -3.97 -8.04
CA ALA A 101 -1.32 -2.97 -7.57
C ALA A 101 -0.20 -3.56 -6.71
N ILE A 102 0.99 -2.96 -6.81
CA ILE A 102 2.09 -3.13 -5.87
C ILE A 102 2.43 -1.76 -5.29
N VAL A 103 2.41 -1.67 -3.96
CA VAL A 103 2.58 -0.43 -3.21
C VAL A 103 3.77 -0.58 -2.28
N GLY A 104 4.97 -0.27 -2.76
CA GLY A 104 6.19 -0.23 -1.94
C GLY A 104 6.34 1.13 -1.28
N MET A 105 6.41 1.15 0.07
CA MET A 105 6.49 2.38 0.86
C MET A 105 7.52 2.22 1.96
N ILE A 106 8.26 3.30 2.28
CA ILE A 106 9.16 3.36 3.45
C ILE A 106 9.99 2.08 3.58
N SER A 107 10.60 1.64 2.49
CA SER A 107 11.39 0.41 2.40
C SER A 107 12.67 0.65 1.59
N ASP A 108 13.47 -0.38 1.42
CA ASP A 108 14.62 -0.34 0.53
C ASP A 108 14.24 0.13 -0.88
N ALA A 109 15.14 0.83 -1.53
CA ALA A 109 14.92 1.45 -2.83
C ALA A 109 14.53 0.44 -3.91
N GLU A 110 15.06 -0.79 -3.88
CA GLU A 110 14.75 -1.82 -4.86
C GLU A 110 13.32 -2.33 -4.73
N LEU A 111 12.79 -2.41 -3.50
CA LEU A 111 11.37 -2.75 -3.25
C LEU A 111 10.45 -1.59 -3.62
N VAL A 112 10.80 -0.35 -3.25
CA VAL A 112 10.01 0.84 -3.60
C VAL A 112 9.91 1.01 -5.11
N LYS A 113 10.96 0.74 -5.87
CA LYS A 113 10.96 0.75 -7.34
C LYS A 113 9.96 -0.24 -7.96
N GLN A 114 9.60 -1.31 -7.24
CA GLN A 114 8.60 -2.27 -7.74
C GLN A 114 7.18 -1.70 -7.72
N THR A 115 6.96 -0.54 -7.13
CA THR A 115 5.64 0.10 -7.10
C THR A 115 5.05 0.25 -8.49
N LYS A 116 3.84 -0.28 -8.63
CA LYS A 116 3.03 -0.20 -9.85
C LYS A 116 1.57 -0.10 -9.44
N MET A 117 0.93 1.03 -9.72
CA MET A 117 -0.46 1.33 -9.33
C MET A 117 -1.08 2.20 -10.44
N GLY A 118 -2.07 1.67 -11.16
CA GLY A 118 -2.67 2.37 -12.30
C GLY A 118 -1.61 2.80 -13.32
N ALA A 119 -1.53 4.09 -13.62
CA ALA A 119 -0.55 4.66 -14.54
C ALA A 119 0.83 4.95 -13.90
N LEU A 120 0.95 4.80 -12.57
CA LEU A 120 2.21 4.93 -11.87
C LEU A 120 3.01 3.65 -11.99
N ASP A 121 4.16 3.71 -12.65
CA ASP A 121 5.15 2.64 -12.74
C ASP A 121 6.53 3.22 -12.40
N MET A 122 7.07 2.86 -11.22
CA MET A 122 8.34 3.42 -10.74
C MET A 122 9.57 2.82 -11.43
N LEU A 123 9.45 1.69 -12.13
CA LEU A 123 10.52 1.15 -12.97
C LEU A 123 10.56 1.78 -14.35
N SER A 124 9.48 2.43 -14.79
CA SER A 124 9.45 3.06 -16.11
C SER A 124 10.50 4.17 -16.23
N PRO A 125 11.35 4.18 -17.27
CA PRO A 125 12.33 5.22 -17.50
C PRO A 125 11.72 6.63 -17.62
N GLN A 126 10.46 6.70 -18.02
CA GLN A 126 9.69 7.95 -18.14
C GLN A 126 9.02 8.38 -16.83
N SER A 127 9.26 7.66 -15.71
CA SER A 127 8.68 8.03 -14.44
C SER A 127 9.43 9.24 -13.89
N SER A 128 8.83 10.43 -14.10
CA SER A 128 9.28 11.69 -13.46
C SER A 128 9.30 11.62 -11.93
N VAL A 129 8.70 10.57 -11.37
CA VAL A 129 8.66 10.28 -9.93
C VAL A 129 10.06 10.07 -9.36
N MET A 130 10.94 9.33 -10.05
CA MET A 130 12.33 9.14 -9.60
C MET A 130 13.13 10.45 -9.60
N SER A 131 12.85 11.34 -10.56
CA SER A 131 13.47 12.68 -10.58
C SER A 131 12.90 13.54 -9.44
N LEU A 132 11.61 13.44 -9.14
CA LEU A 132 10.96 14.11 -8.03
C LEU A 132 11.48 13.60 -6.69
N LEU A 133 11.57 12.28 -6.52
CA LEU A 133 12.13 11.64 -5.32
C LEU A 133 13.61 11.98 -5.12
N LYS A 134 14.41 12.05 -6.20
CA LYS A 134 15.79 12.56 -6.14
C LYS A 134 15.85 14.01 -5.70
N LYS A 135 14.97 14.88 -6.19
CA LYS A 135 14.87 16.27 -5.73
C LYS A 135 14.45 16.38 -4.26
N LEU A 136 13.52 15.52 -3.82
CA LEU A 136 13.09 15.44 -2.42
C LEU A 136 14.18 14.89 -1.49
N ARG A 137 14.98 13.92 -1.97
CA ARG A 137 16.11 13.36 -1.23
C ARG A 137 17.23 14.36 -0.99
N GLY A 138 17.34 15.40 -1.82
CA GLY A 138 18.24 16.54 -1.67
C GLY A 138 19.71 16.19 -1.48
N SER A 139 20.60 16.99 -2.00
CA SER A 139 22.06 16.90 -1.81
C SER A 139 22.54 17.49 -0.46
N SER A 140 21.65 17.62 0.53
CA SER A 140 21.97 18.29 1.80
C SER A 140 22.47 17.33 2.83
N LYS A 141 23.57 17.70 3.51
CA LYS A 141 24.08 17.04 4.71
C LYS A 141 22.99 16.84 5.76
N PRO A 142 22.97 15.74 6.51
CA PRO A 142 21.95 15.48 7.51
C PRO A 142 22.04 16.51 8.65
N SER A 143 21.05 17.39 8.73
CA SER A 143 20.80 18.23 9.89
C SER A 143 19.38 17.96 10.38
N SER A 144 19.15 18.04 11.68
CA SER A 144 17.84 17.80 12.32
C SER A 144 16.72 18.68 11.75
N GLU A 145 17.01 19.94 11.47
CA GLU A 145 16.08 20.86 10.79
C GLU A 145 15.66 20.40 9.36
N SER A 146 16.55 19.69 8.67
CA SER A 146 16.29 19.16 7.34
C SER A 146 15.23 18.05 7.38
N GLY A 147 15.16 17.25 8.45
CA GLY A 147 14.19 16.16 8.62
C GLY A 147 12.76 16.66 8.75
N GLU A 148 12.54 17.66 9.61
CA GLU A 148 11.21 18.25 9.80
C GLU A 148 10.68 18.95 8.56
N LYS A 149 11.53 19.71 7.86
CA LYS A 149 11.16 20.36 6.59
C LYS A 149 10.77 19.34 5.53
N LYS A 150 11.51 18.22 5.42
CA LYS A 150 11.21 17.12 4.50
C LYS A 150 9.89 16.43 4.87
N MET A 151 9.64 16.16 6.14
CA MET A 151 8.40 15.54 6.60
C MET A 151 7.20 16.47 6.36
N ARG A 152 7.32 17.76 6.62
CA ARG A 152 6.29 18.77 6.35
C ARG A 152 5.98 18.89 4.86
N MET A 153 7.01 18.80 4.01
CA MET A 153 6.85 18.79 2.55
C MET A 153 6.11 17.52 2.08
N LEU A 154 6.49 16.34 2.57
CA LEU A 154 5.81 15.07 2.26
C LEU A 154 4.32 15.11 2.63
N ARG A 155 3.98 15.69 3.78
CA ARG A 155 2.57 15.88 4.21
C ARG A 155 1.78 16.80 3.29
N ARG A 156 2.42 17.79 2.64
CA ARG A 156 1.75 18.75 1.74
C ARG A 156 1.67 18.26 0.28
N LEU A 157 2.52 17.32 -0.09
CA LEU A 157 2.65 16.86 -1.48
C LEU A 157 1.33 16.33 -2.07
N PRO A 158 0.52 15.50 -1.37
CA PRO A 158 -0.75 15.04 -1.90
C PRO A 158 -1.74 16.16 -2.22
N LYS A 159 -1.70 17.25 -1.45
CA LYS A 159 -2.55 18.43 -1.70
C LYS A 159 -2.15 19.16 -2.97
N ILE A 160 -0.85 19.29 -3.22
CA ILE A 160 -0.32 19.94 -4.43
C ILE A 160 -0.63 19.09 -5.67
N LEU A 161 -0.43 17.77 -5.59
CA LEU A 161 -0.66 16.84 -6.69
C LEU A 161 -2.14 16.68 -7.06
N LYS A 162 -3.08 17.11 -6.21
CA LYS A 162 -4.52 17.10 -6.50
C LYS A 162 -4.87 17.84 -7.81
N PHE A 163 -4.12 18.86 -8.17
CA PHE A 163 -4.39 19.72 -9.30
C PHE A 163 -3.68 19.30 -10.61
N ILE A 164 -2.88 18.23 -10.56
CA ILE A 164 -2.13 17.75 -11.72
C ILE A 164 -2.80 16.47 -12.24
N PRO A 165 -3.27 16.40 -13.50
CA PRO A 165 -3.98 15.23 -14.03
C PRO A 165 -3.04 14.07 -14.41
N GLY A 166 -3.60 12.89 -14.64
CA GLY A 166 -2.91 11.71 -15.15
C GLY A 166 -2.02 11.00 -14.12
N LYS A 167 -0.80 10.62 -14.50
CA LYS A 167 0.17 9.87 -13.65
C LYS A 167 0.38 10.48 -12.27
N SER A 168 0.15 11.77 -12.10
CA SER A 168 0.24 12.49 -10.84
C SER A 168 -0.86 12.10 -9.85
N GLN A 169 -2.00 11.61 -10.32
CA GLN A 169 -3.08 11.16 -9.44
C GLN A 169 -2.71 9.84 -8.75
N ASP A 170 -2.04 8.93 -9.46
CA ASP A 170 -1.58 7.67 -8.84
C ASP A 170 -0.36 7.91 -7.94
N LEU A 171 0.50 8.87 -8.27
CA LEU A 171 1.53 9.33 -7.35
C LEU A 171 0.93 9.95 -6.07
N ARG A 172 -0.13 10.74 -6.20
CA ARG A 172 -0.88 11.25 -5.05
C ARG A 172 -1.49 10.11 -4.23
N ALA A 173 -2.05 9.09 -4.90
CA ALA A 173 -2.61 7.92 -4.26
C ALA A 173 -1.54 7.15 -3.47
N TRP A 174 -0.34 6.98 -4.02
CA TRP A 174 0.80 6.38 -3.32
C TRP A 174 1.18 7.16 -2.05
N PHE A 175 1.24 8.49 -2.11
CA PHE A 175 1.50 9.33 -0.93
C PHE A 175 0.37 9.25 0.10
N LEU A 176 -0.88 9.15 -0.33
CA LEU A 176 -2.01 8.97 0.59
C LEU A 176 -1.95 7.61 1.29
N ALA A 177 -1.68 6.53 0.55
CA ALA A 177 -1.49 5.21 1.14
C ALA A 177 -0.39 5.23 2.21
N MET A 178 0.75 5.87 1.92
CA MET A 178 1.83 6.04 2.88
C MET A 178 1.39 6.86 4.13
N GLN A 179 0.59 7.91 3.96
CA GLN A 179 0.10 8.72 5.07
C GLN A 179 -0.89 7.96 5.95
N TYR A 180 -1.78 7.18 5.37
CA TYR A 180 -2.69 6.29 6.11
C TYR A 180 -1.91 5.28 6.93
N TRP A 181 -0.92 4.61 6.33
CA TRP A 181 -0.07 3.66 7.03
C TRP A 181 0.66 4.29 8.22
N LEU A 182 1.26 5.46 8.02
CA LEU A 182 1.96 6.21 9.08
C LEU A 182 1.03 6.69 10.20
N GLY A 183 -0.25 6.85 9.91
CA GLY A 183 -1.26 7.16 10.94
C GLY A 183 -1.50 6.00 11.90
N GLY A 184 -1.38 4.76 11.43
CA GLY A 184 -1.34 3.52 12.23
C GLY A 184 -2.59 3.21 13.06
N THR A 185 -3.68 3.99 12.94
CA THR A 185 -4.95 3.67 13.60
C THR A 185 -5.77 2.71 12.75
N ASP A 186 -6.71 2.01 13.40
CA ASP A 186 -7.62 1.07 12.72
C ASP A 186 -8.35 1.74 11.55
N GLU A 187 -8.85 2.96 11.77
CA GLU A 187 -9.58 3.73 10.77
C GLU A 187 -8.69 4.16 9.60
N ASN A 188 -7.41 4.47 9.88
CA ASN A 188 -6.45 4.80 8.84
C ASN A 188 -6.10 3.58 7.99
N ILE A 189 -5.87 2.43 8.61
CA ILE A 189 -5.58 1.18 7.90
C ILE A 189 -6.79 0.76 7.06
N GLU A 190 -8.00 0.78 7.64
CA GLU A 190 -9.23 0.49 6.91
C GLU A 190 -9.41 1.44 5.71
N SER A 191 -9.25 2.75 5.94
CA SER A 191 -9.35 3.75 4.88
C SER A 191 -8.33 3.53 3.77
N MET A 192 -7.09 3.14 4.10
CA MET A 192 -6.06 2.80 3.11
C MET A 192 -6.49 1.60 2.26
N LEU A 193 -6.95 0.52 2.90
CA LEU A 193 -7.33 -0.71 2.22
C LEU A 193 -8.55 -0.47 1.30
N ARG A 194 -9.60 0.19 1.82
CA ARG A 194 -10.78 0.58 1.03
C ARG A 194 -10.38 1.47 -0.16
N PHE A 195 -9.48 2.42 0.07
CA PHE A 195 -8.97 3.31 -0.97
C PHE A 195 -8.22 2.55 -2.07
N LEU A 196 -7.34 1.60 -1.71
CA LEU A 196 -6.60 0.80 -2.67
C LEU A 196 -7.53 -0.10 -3.48
N ILE A 197 -8.46 -0.79 -2.83
CA ILE A 197 -9.45 -1.65 -3.51
C ILE A 197 -10.29 -0.80 -4.48
N SER A 198 -10.93 0.26 -3.99
CA SER A 198 -11.85 1.07 -4.80
C SER A 198 -11.20 1.70 -6.02
N ARG A 199 -9.87 1.92 -5.97
CA ARG A 199 -9.16 2.61 -7.04
C ARG A 199 -8.46 1.67 -8.01
N TYR A 200 -8.00 0.50 -7.55
CA TYR A 200 -7.10 -0.36 -8.34
C TYR A 200 -7.64 -1.76 -8.56
N SER A 201 -8.66 -2.20 -7.82
CA SER A 201 -9.26 -3.50 -8.05
C SER A 201 -9.86 -3.60 -9.46
N ARG A 202 -9.62 -4.72 -10.13
CA ARG A 202 -10.31 -5.10 -11.38
C ARG A 202 -11.72 -5.63 -11.14
N VAL A 203 -12.01 -5.97 -9.89
CA VAL A 203 -13.37 -6.37 -9.48
C VAL A 203 -14.20 -5.12 -9.32
N GLU A 204 -15.44 -5.11 -9.82
CA GLU A 204 -16.37 -4.01 -9.56
C GLU A 204 -16.63 -3.92 -8.06
N ALA A 205 -15.83 -3.10 -7.39
CA ALA A 205 -16.03 -2.81 -5.98
C ALA A 205 -17.20 -1.83 -5.84
N VAL A 206 -18.05 -2.09 -4.87
CA VAL A 206 -19.14 -1.17 -4.49
C VAL A 206 -18.58 0.24 -4.31
N SER A 207 -19.16 1.20 -5.00
CA SER A 207 -18.72 2.59 -4.99
C SER A 207 -18.84 3.16 -3.57
N TYR A 208 -17.69 3.39 -2.92
CA TYR A 208 -17.65 4.07 -1.62
C TYR A 208 -17.62 5.58 -1.80
N THR A 209 -18.65 6.25 -1.33
CA THR A 209 -18.79 7.71 -1.42
C THR A 209 -18.07 8.49 -0.34
N HIS A 210 -17.57 7.85 0.72
CA HIS A 210 -16.97 8.53 1.89
C HIS A 210 -15.61 7.96 2.27
N LEU A 211 -14.55 8.40 1.58
CA LEU A 211 -13.17 8.23 2.05
C LEU A 211 -12.82 9.41 2.96
N THR A 212 -12.61 9.15 4.24
CA THR A 212 -12.06 10.15 5.15
C THR A 212 -10.59 10.42 4.82
N LEU A 213 -10.15 11.66 4.94
CA LEU A 213 -8.72 11.98 4.84
C LEU A 213 -7.96 11.37 6.03
N PRO A 214 -6.67 10.99 5.84
CA PRO A 214 -5.87 10.44 6.93
C PRO A 214 -5.91 11.35 8.15
N THR A 215 -6.29 10.80 9.30
CA THR A 215 -6.19 11.51 10.59
C THR A 215 -4.74 11.44 11.03
N ILE A 216 -3.95 12.41 10.61
CA ILE A 216 -2.59 12.58 11.10
C ILE A 216 -2.70 13.42 12.35
N LEU A 217 -2.47 12.81 13.53
CA LEU A 217 -2.30 13.54 14.77
C LEU A 217 -1.18 14.58 14.56
N LEU A 218 -1.58 15.86 14.63
CA LEU A 218 -0.64 16.97 14.72
C LEU A 218 -0.02 16.91 16.12
N VAL A 219 1.13 16.27 16.24
CA VAL A 219 2.03 16.43 17.39
C VAL A 219 3.09 17.45 17.02
#